data_446d48e7b1f062520f9413b2f8be961a
#
_entry.id   446d48e7b1f062520f9413b2f8be961a
#
_cell.length_a   1.000
_cell.length_b   1.000
_cell.length_c   1.000
_cell.angle_alpha   90.00
_cell.angle_beta   90.00
_cell.angle_gamma   90.00
#
_symmetry.space_group_name_H-M   'P 1'
#
loop_
_entity.id
_entity.type
_entity.pdbx_description
1 polymer ?
#
loop_
_entity_poly.entity_id
_entity_poly.type
_entity_poly.pdbx_seq_one_letter_code
_entity_poly.pdbx_strand_id
1 'polypeptide(L)'
;MADTPSPQTYAALLSSIKERIQSAQVRAALSVNRELVLLYWGIGREILQRQATEGWGSKVVERLAKDLRREFPDMKGLSRTNLLYMRAFSEAWPEEPIVQQVAGQLPWFHNCILLDKLKEREERLWYARAAVENG
;
A
#
# COMPACT_ATOMS: atom_id res chain seq x y z
N MET A 1 -51.98 -7.79 -10.51
CA MET A 1 -50.53 -7.46 -10.33
C MET A 1 -49.74 -8.75 -10.19
N ALA A 2 -48.71 -8.90 -10.95
CA ALA A 2 -47.87 -10.10 -10.86
C ALA A 2 -46.92 -9.95 -9.65
N ASP A 3 -47.05 -10.88 -8.69
CA ASP A 3 -46.18 -10.90 -7.51
C ASP A 3 -44.85 -11.59 -7.79
N THR A 4 -44.74 -12.28 -8.94
CA THR A 4 -43.53 -13.01 -9.31
C THR A 4 -42.89 -12.35 -10.53
N PRO A 5 -41.62 -11.89 -10.41
CA PRO A 5 -40.91 -11.30 -11.56
C PRO A 5 -40.64 -12.36 -12.63
N SER A 6 -40.48 -11.92 -13.88
CA SER A 6 -40.00 -12.81 -14.94
C SER A 6 -38.58 -13.28 -14.64
N PRO A 7 -38.17 -14.47 -15.15
CA PRO A 7 -36.80 -14.94 -14.96
C PRO A 7 -35.75 -13.95 -15.47
N GLN A 8 -36.01 -13.26 -16.58
CA GLN A 8 -35.09 -12.26 -17.13
C GLN A 8 -34.98 -11.04 -16.24
N THR A 9 -36.10 -10.55 -15.69
CA THR A 9 -36.09 -9.40 -14.78
C THR A 9 -35.36 -9.71 -13.48
N TYR A 10 -35.55 -10.90 -12.95
CA TYR A 10 -34.86 -11.36 -11.75
C TYR A 10 -33.35 -11.49 -12.01
N ALA A 11 -32.96 -12.09 -13.16
CA ALA A 11 -31.55 -12.25 -13.52
C ALA A 11 -30.86 -10.91 -13.67
N ALA A 12 -31.55 -9.92 -14.25
CA ALA A 12 -31.01 -8.56 -14.40
C ALA A 12 -30.78 -7.89 -13.03
N LEU A 13 -31.73 -8.05 -12.10
CA LEU A 13 -31.60 -7.53 -10.76
C LEU A 13 -30.43 -8.18 -10.03
N LEU A 14 -30.34 -9.51 -10.08
CA LEU A 14 -29.26 -10.25 -9.43
C LEU A 14 -27.89 -9.84 -9.98
N SER A 15 -27.76 -9.73 -11.30
CA SER A 15 -26.53 -9.29 -11.97
C SER A 15 -26.12 -7.89 -11.52
N SER A 16 -27.09 -6.96 -11.48
CA SER A 16 -26.84 -5.59 -11.05
C SER A 16 -26.34 -5.53 -9.60
N ILE A 17 -26.96 -6.28 -8.70
CA ILE A 17 -26.55 -6.32 -7.29
C ILE A 17 -25.15 -6.93 -7.15
N LYS A 18 -24.86 -8.01 -7.88
CA LYS A 18 -23.53 -8.63 -7.87
C LYS A 18 -22.46 -7.65 -8.29
N GLU A 19 -22.69 -6.89 -9.36
CA GLU A 19 -21.74 -5.87 -9.83
C GLU A 19 -21.47 -4.80 -8.77
N ARG A 20 -22.52 -4.34 -8.08
CA ARG A 20 -22.39 -3.34 -7.01
C ARG A 20 -21.55 -3.87 -5.84
N ILE A 21 -21.79 -5.12 -5.44
CA ILE A 21 -21.05 -5.75 -4.35
C ILE A 21 -19.57 -5.90 -4.74
N GLN A 22 -19.28 -6.43 -5.93
CA GLN A 22 -17.92 -6.62 -6.41
C GLN A 22 -17.16 -5.30 -6.49
N SER A 23 -17.78 -4.25 -7.03
CA SER A 23 -17.18 -2.92 -7.11
C SER A 23 -16.88 -2.34 -5.73
N ALA A 24 -17.78 -2.52 -4.77
CA ALA A 24 -17.58 -2.06 -3.40
C ALA A 24 -16.43 -2.81 -2.72
N GLN A 25 -16.32 -4.12 -2.95
CA GLN A 25 -15.24 -4.94 -2.41
C GLN A 25 -13.87 -4.49 -2.95
N VAL A 26 -13.79 -4.22 -4.25
CA VAL A 26 -12.56 -3.73 -4.88
C VAL A 26 -12.17 -2.37 -4.31
N ARG A 27 -13.11 -1.44 -4.19
CA ARG A 27 -12.83 -0.12 -3.60
C ARG A 27 -12.37 -0.22 -2.15
N ALA A 28 -12.99 -1.09 -1.36
CA ALA A 28 -12.59 -1.31 0.02
C ALA A 28 -11.16 -1.87 0.11
N ALA A 29 -10.83 -2.85 -0.74
CA ALA A 29 -9.49 -3.42 -0.77
C ALA A 29 -8.43 -2.38 -1.17
N LEU A 30 -8.73 -1.53 -2.15
CA LEU A 30 -7.84 -0.46 -2.58
C LEU A 30 -7.65 0.59 -1.46
N SER A 31 -8.71 0.92 -0.74
CA SER A 31 -8.65 1.86 0.38
C SER A 31 -7.78 1.31 1.51
N VAL A 32 -7.92 0.04 1.86
CA VAL A 32 -7.10 -0.61 2.88
C VAL A 32 -5.63 -0.62 2.46
N ASN A 33 -5.36 -0.95 1.19
CA ASN A 33 -3.99 -0.94 0.67
C ASN A 33 -3.39 0.45 0.73
N ARG A 34 -4.13 1.47 0.34
CA ARG A 34 -3.66 2.87 0.40
C ARG A 34 -3.30 3.28 1.82
N GLU A 35 -4.15 2.98 2.78
CA GLU A 35 -3.91 3.29 4.19
C GLU A 35 -2.64 2.60 4.69
N LEU A 36 -2.43 1.34 4.30
CA LEU A 36 -1.24 0.59 4.68
C LEU A 36 0.03 1.21 4.08
N VAL A 37 0.01 1.52 2.79
CA VAL A 37 1.17 2.11 2.11
C VAL A 37 1.50 3.48 2.68
N LEU A 38 0.49 4.31 2.98
CA LEU A 38 0.69 5.60 3.63
C LEU A 38 1.26 5.46 5.04
N LEU A 39 0.78 4.48 5.79
CA LEU A 39 1.34 4.17 7.12
C LEU A 39 2.83 3.82 7.00
N TYR A 40 3.17 2.95 6.09
CA TYR A 40 4.57 2.54 5.87
C TYR A 40 5.44 3.70 5.42
N TRP A 41 4.92 4.55 4.56
CA TRP A 41 5.61 5.78 4.14
C TRP A 41 5.89 6.69 5.34
N GLY A 42 4.88 6.89 6.21
CA GLY A 42 5.02 7.71 7.41
C GLY A 42 6.05 7.16 8.39
N ILE A 43 6.04 5.84 8.60
CA ILE A 43 7.03 5.16 9.44
C ILE A 43 8.44 5.36 8.88
N GLY A 44 8.59 5.11 7.57
CA GLY A 44 9.88 5.27 6.90
C GLY A 44 10.41 6.69 6.99
N ARG A 45 9.53 7.67 6.80
CA ARG A 45 9.89 9.08 6.91
C ARG A 45 10.36 9.44 8.33
N GLU A 46 9.67 8.94 9.35
CA GLU A 46 10.07 9.19 10.73
C GLU A 46 11.41 8.56 11.05
N ILE A 47 11.67 7.34 10.56
CA ILE A 47 12.97 6.68 10.72
C ILE A 47 14.08 7.54 10.10
N LEU A 48 13.87 8.03 8.86
CA LEU A 48 14.84 8.88 8.17
C LEU A 48 15.13 10.16 8.94
N GLN A 49 14.10 10.84 9.42
CA GLN A 49 14.24 12.08 10.16
C GLN A 49 15.01 11.88 11.46
N ARG A 50 14.72 10.79 12.19
CA ARG A 50 15.39 10.50 13.45
C ARG A 50 16.82 10.05 13.23
N GLN A 51 17.10 9.27 12.20
CA GLN A 51 18.49 8.90 11.87
C GLN A 51 19.33 10.12 11.54
N ALA A 52 18.77 11.08 10.80
CA ALA A 52 19.47 12.31 10.46
C ALA A 52 19.71 13.20 11.69
N THR A 53 18.69 13.34 12.55
CA THR A 53 18.76 14.21 13.74
C THR A 53 19.61 13.60 14.87
N GLU A 54 19.41 12.30 15.14
CA GLU A 54 20.05 11.63 16.27
C GLU A 54 21.32 10.88 15.90
N GLY A 55 21.61 10.74 14.62
CA GLY A 55 22.79 10.00 14.14
C GLY A 55 22.69 8.49 14.37
N TRP A 56 21.46 7.93 14.46
CA TRP A 56 21.27 6.52 14.71
C TRP A 56 21.63 5.65 13.51
N GLY A 57 22.24 4.49 13.79
CA GLY A 57 22.56 3.49 12.77
C GLY A 57 21.48 2.43 12.62
N SER A 58 21.80 1.38 11.85
CA SER A 58 20.88 0.30 11.52
C SER A 58 20.47 -0.56 12.74
N LYS A 59 21.27 -0.58 13.79
CA LYS A 59 20.94 -1.34 15.02
C LYS A 59 19.69 -0.81 15.70
N VAL A 60 19.41 0.49 15.59
CA VAL A 60 18.18 1.06 16.14
C VAL A 60 16.96 0.52 15.40
N VAL A 61 17.06 0.33 14.08
CA VAL A 61 15.97 -0.25 13.28
C VAL A 61 15.70 -1.70 13.72
N GLU A 62 16.74 -2.47 14.01
CA GLU A 62 16.59 -3.83 14.51
C GLU A 62 15.89 -3.86 15.87
N ARG A 63 16.29 -2.98 16.78
CA ARG A 63 15.65 -2.84 18.09
C ARG A 63 14.18 -2.42 17.95
N LEU A 64 13.91 -1.46 17.06
CA LEU A 64 12.57 -0.98 16.78
C LEU A 64 11.68 -2.12 16.27
N ALA A 65 12.20 -2.94 15.35
CA ALA A 65 11.47 -4.09 14.81
C ALA A 65 11.07 -5.07 15.93
N LYS A 66 11.98 -5.36 16.84
CA LYS A 66 11.68 -6.26 17.99
C LYS A 66 10.60 -5.67 18.88
N ASP A 67 10.72 -4.39 19.23
CA ASP A 67 9.78 -3.72 20.11
C ASP A 67 8.39 -3.60 19.49
N LEU A 68 8.31 -3.26 18.22
CA LEU A 68 7.04 -3.16 17.50
C LEU A 68 6.34 -4.52 17.38
N ARG A 69 7.09 -5.59 17.10
CA ARG A 69 6.50 -6.94 17.04
C ARG A 69 5.99 -7.42 18.39
N ARG A 70 6.64 -6.99 19.47
CA ARG A 70 6.16 -7.28 20.84
C ARG A 70 4.87 -6.53 21.14
N GLU A 71 4.80 -5.27 20.72
CA GLU A 71 3.63 -4.42 20.98
C GLU A 71 2.45 -4.80 20.09
N PHE A 72 2.71 -5.21 18.85
CA PHE A 72 1.69 -5.55 17.84
C PHE A 72 1.94 -6.96 17.29
N PRO A 73 1.76 -8.01 18.11
CA PRO A 73 2.11 -9.39 17.70
C PRO A 73 1.26 -9.92 16.54
N ASP A 74 0.06 -9.39 16.35
CA ASP A 74 -0.85 -9.82 15.28
C ASP A 74 -0.65 -9.06 13.97
N MET A 75 0.15 -8.01 13.98
CA MET A 75 0.42 -7.22 12.77
C MET A 75 1.62 -7.78 12.03
N LYS A 76 1.44 -8.02 10.72
CA LYS A 76 2.53 -8.40 9.82
C LYS A 76 3.24 -7.15 9.29
N GLY A 77 4.43 -7.35 8.75
CA GLY A 77 5.15 -6.26 8.09
C GLY A 77 6.06 -5.43 8.97
N LEU A 78 6.30 -5.84 10.23
CA LEU A 78 7.15 -5.12 11.17
C LEU A 78 8.53 -5.76 11.35
N SER A 79 9.00 -6.54 10.37
CA SER A 79 10.34 -7.09 10.38
C SER A 79 11.38 -5.99 10.11
N ARG A 80 12.62 -6.25 10.52
CA ARG A 80 13.74 -5.34 10.22
C ARG A 80 13.84 -5.06 8.74
N THR A 81 13.78 -6.10 7.91
CA THR A 81 13.85 -5.97 6.45
C THR A 81 12.75 -5.05 5.92
N ASN A 82 11.52 -5.24 6.38
CA ASN A 82 10.40 -4.42 5.90
C ASN A 82 10.49 -2.98 6.39
N LEU A 83 10.96 -2.74 7.61
CA LEU A 83 11.21 -1.38 8.10
C LEU A 83 12.26 -0.67 7.25
N LEU A 84 13.29 -1.39 6.80
CA LEU A 84 14.28 -0.82 5.90
C LEU A 84 13.69 -0.51 4.53
N TYR A 85 12.76 -1.33 4.03
CA TYR A 85 12.00 -1.01 2.82
C TYR A 85 11.13 0.23 3.00
N MET A 86 10.49 0.38 4.17
CA MET A 86 9.71 1.59 4.46
C MET A 86 10.58 2.83 4.40
N ARG A 87 11.78 2.76 4.98
CA ARG A 87 12.75 3.86 4.93
C ARG A 87 13.17 4.17 3.50
N ALA A 88 13.53 3.14 2.73
CA ALA A 88 13.91 3.30 1.33
C ALA A 88 12.77 3.86 0.48
N PHE A 89 11.54 3.44 0.76
CA PHE A 89 10.35 3.92 0.08
C PHE A 89 10.13 5.42 0.33
N SER A 90 10.26 5.86 1.58
CA SER A 90 10.12 7.27 1.93
C SER A 90 11.24 8.12 1.35
N GLU A 91 12.44 7.58 1.28
CA GLU A 91 13.58 8.26 0.64
C GLU A 91 13.36 8.40 -0.87
N ALA A 92 12.82 7.36 -1.52
CA ALA A 92 12.53 7.38 -2.96
C ALA A 92 11.38 8.32 -3.31
N TRP A 93 10.39 8.43 -2.44
CA TRP A 93 9.18 9.22 -2.66
C TRP A 93 9.00 10.23 -1.52
N PRO A 94 9.76 11.34 -1.51
CA PRO A 94 9.63 12.33 -0.44
C PRO A 94 8.34 13.14 -0.49
N GLU A 95 7.61 13.13 -1.62
CA GLU A 95 6.38 13.90 -1.79
C GLU A 95 5.16 13.04 -1.50
N GLU A 96 4.46 13.35 -0.44
CA GLU A 96 3.23 12.65 -0.05
C GLU A 96 2.16 12.59 -1.15
N PRO A 97 1.90 13.68 -1.94
CA PRO A 97 0.91 13.61 -3.01
C PRO A 97 1.17 12.52 -4.04
N ILE A 98 2.43 12.25 -4.38
CA ILE A 98 2.78 11.17 -5.31
C ILE A 98 2.45 9.82 -4.69
N VAL A 99 2.74 9.63 -3.41
CA VAL A 99 2.40 8.40 -2.69
C VAL A 99 0.89 8.17 -2.71
N GLN A 100 0.09 9.22 -2.45
CA GLN A 100 -1.36 9.09 -2.46
C GLN A 100 -1.92 8.79 -3.86
N GLN A 101 -1.38 9.42 -4.89
CA GLN A 101 -1.93 9.35 -6.25
C GLN A 101 -1.44 8.16 -7.05
N VAL A 102 -0.24 7.69 -6.81
CA VAL A 102 0.38 6.62 -7.61
C VAL A 102 0.80 5.44 -6.76
N ALA A 103 1.86 5.60 -5.96
CA ALA A 103 2.46 4.49 -5.22
C ALA A 103 1.48 3.83 -4.24
N GLY A 104 0.60 4.61 -3.61
CA GLY A 104 -0.41 4.11 -2.70
C GLY A 104 -1.49 3.25 -3.36
N GLN A 105 -1.59 3.26 -4.69
CA GLN A 105 -2.52 2.44 -5.43
C GLN A 105 -1.94 1.08 -5.82
N LEU A 106 -0.64 0.86 -5.55
CA LEU A 106 0.03 -0.40 -5.81
C LEU A 106 0.16 -1.20 -4.51
N PRO A 107 0.14 -2.54 -4.59
CA PRO A 107 0.46 -3.37 -3.43
C PRO A 107 1.85 -3.04 -2.88
N TRP A 108 2.02 -3.16 -1.56
CA TRP A 108 3.30 -2.88 -0.93
C TRP A 108 4.45 -3.70 -1.54
N PHE A 109 4.21 -4.98 -1.78
CA PHE A 109 5.21 -5.86 -2.37
C PHE A 109 5.68 -5.36 -3.74
N HIS A 110 4.75 -4.85 -4.56
CA HIS A 110 5.08 -4.28 -5.87
C HIS A 110 5.98 -3.05 -5.72
N ASN A 111 5.68 -2.19 -4.74
CA ASN A 111 6.53 -1.04 -4.44
C ASN A 111 7.95 -1.47 -4.06
N CYS A 112 8.10 -2.52 -3.26
CA CYS A 112 9.41 -3.05 -2.90
C CYS A 112 10.19 -3.57 -4.12
N ILE A 113 9.50 -4.25 -5.04
CA ILE A 113 10.12 -4.73 -6.29
C ILE A 113 10.63 -3.55 -7.13
N LEU A 114 9.85 -2.50 -7.25
CA LEU A 114 10.26 -1.31 -7.99
C LEU A 114 11.52 -0.66 -7.38
N LEU A 115 11.60 -0.62 -6.05
CA LEU A 115 12.77 -0.10 -5.36
C LEU A 115 14.03 -0.94 -5.62
N ASP A 116 13.87 -2.26 -5.65
CA ASP A 116 15.01 -3.16 -5.85
C ASP A 116 15.50 -3.17 -7.30
N LYS A 117 14.59 -3.11 -8.26
CA LYS A 117 14.92 -3.30 -9.68
C LYS A 117 15.20 -2.02 -10.43
N LEU A 118 14.65 -0.90 -10.00
CA LEU A 118 14.78 0.38 -10.69
C LEU A 118 15.41 1.39 -9.76
N LYS A 119 16.52 1.97 -10.18
CA LYS A 119 17.27 2.94 -9.37
C LYS A 119 16.93 4.38 -9.72
N GLU A 120 16.45 4.62 -10.94
CA GLU A 120 16.10 5.95 -11.40
C GLU A 120 14.65 6.28 -11.04
N ARG A 121 14.43 7.46 -10.47
CA ARG A 121 13.10 7.92 -10.05
C ARG A 121 12.11 7.96 -11.20
N GLU A 122 12.54 8.47 -12.37
CA GLU A 122 11.66 8.58 -13.53
C GLU A 122 11.18 7.23 -14.03
N GLU A 123 12.06 6.22 -14.03
CA GLU A 123 11.70 4.86 -14.40
C GLU A 123 10.70 4.26 -13.42
N ARG A 124 10.94 4.45 -12.12
CA ARG A 124 10.02 3.98 -11.08
C ARG A 124 8.64 4.58 -11.27
N LEU A 125 8.58 5.88 -11.49
CA LEU A 125 7.32 6.60 -11.66
C LEU A 125 6.59 6.12 -12.92
N TRP A 126 7.33 5.92 -14.02
CA TRP A 126 6.74 5.41 -15.25
C TRP A 126 6.12 4.03 -15.05
N TYR A 127 6.88 3.10 -14.47
CA TYR A 127 6.37 1.74 -14.22
C TYR A 127 5.23 1.71 -13.21
N ALA A 128 5.30 2.55 -12.18
CA ALA A 128 4.23 2.65 -11.19
C ALA A 128 2.92 3.13 -11.83
N ARG A 129 2.99 4.17 -12.66
CA ARG A 129 1.82 4.68 -13.39
C ARG A 129 1.27 3.66 -14.37
N ALA A 130 2.14 2.98 -15.10
CA ALA A 130 1.73 1.93 -16.04
C ALA A 130 1.03 0.78 -15.32
N ALA A 131 1.53 0.37 -14.15
CA ALA A 131 0.90 -0.69 -13.35
C ALA A 131 -0.47 -0.27 -12.83
N VAL A 132 -0.64 0.98 -12.40
CA VAL A 132 -1.94 1.50 -11.94
C VAL A 132 -2.94 1.54 -13.10
N GLU A 133 -2.50 2.00 -14.28
CA GLU A 133 -3.38 2.12 -15.46
C GLU A 133 -3.79 0.77 -16.04
N ASN A 134 -2.91 -0.21 -16.01
CA ASN A 134 -3.11 -1.51 -16.66
C ASN A 134 -3.52 -2.64 -15.71
N GLY A 135 -3.60 -2.34 -14.45
CA GLY A 135 -3.99 -3.33 -13.44
C GLY A 135 -2.82 -4.12 -12.88
#